data_19042c77a281da71dff6aca635799d41
#
_entry.id   19042c77a281da71dff6aca635799d41
#
_cell.length_a   1.000
_cell.length_b   1.000
_cell.length_c   1.000
_cell.angle_alpha   90.00
_cell.angle_beta   90.00
_cell.angle_gamma   90.00
#
_symmetry.space_group_name_H-M   'P 1'
#
loop_
_entity.id
_entity.type
_entity.pdbx_description
1 polymer ?
#
loop_
_entity_poly.entity_id
_entity_poly.type
_entity_poly.pdbx_seq_one_letter_code
_entity_poly.pdbx_strand_id
1 'polypeptide(L)'
;MSTVKETIRDDSESELNVWNEKLWSSEIFWRDHYDWLKSNGYLLRPRYHPDWVPSWTGTKRFPLFFEDYGAQFPLFPYNLDAIRVADGKPVMLRLADPPSVSDELKIGRLVSSGDMRSDPRNHCVQIYDTLELPEATSNGRSCIVVMPYLVPWDQVKFQTVGEVVDFCSQVFEGLQFMHSHNIAHNDAKNDNIMMDWSPLYPKPPHSHDTSMRLDWKGASKPRSRTLYPVRYHFIDWDLSKQYNPLIRTNRIPMRLPGYGGDRTVPEFNRKEPCNPFAVDVYCLGNVIREKFIEGAPIFDDYPRRNVGFMRELIADMTHDDPSKRPTMDEVVVRFEEISKTLSWWKLRSRVSDKRFPLLLHRLYSPIHCSVQLSHILRLKRAIPKHTPPKDSALPS
;
A
#
# COMPACT_ATOMS: atom_id res chain seq x y z
N MET A 1 26.87 7.28 41.01
CA MET A 1 26.10 7.58 39.76
C MET A 1 26.18 6.48 38.68
N SER A 2 26.93 5.41 38.90
CA SER A 2 27.04 4.29 37.91
C SER A 2 26.03 3.16 38.13
N THR A 3 25.59 2.92 39.37
CA THR A 3 24.70 1.81 39.75
C THR A 3 23.24 1.97 39.34
N VAL A 4 22.75 3.21 39.16
CA VAL A 4 21.34 3.46 38.79
C VAL A 4 21.12 3.28 37.25
N LYS A 5 22.17 3.42 36.45
CA LYS A 5 22.08 3.22 35.00
C LYS A 5 22.08 1.75 34.54
N GLU A 6 22.71 0.88 35.34
CA GLU A 6 22.72 -0.56 35.05
C GLU A 6 21.39 -1.22 35.42
N THR A 7 20.77 -0.83 36.52
CA THR A 7 19.48 -1.40 36.97
C THR A 7 18.33 -1.02 36.03
N ILE A 8 18.31 0.19 35.44
CA ILE A 8 17.25 0.62 34.49
C ILE A 8 17.40 -0.06 33.12
N ARG A 9 18.63 -0.46 32.74
CA ARG A 9 18.83 -1.21 31.49
C ARG A 9 18.39 -2.66 31.59
N ASP A 10 18.68 -3.29 32.74
CA ASP A 10 18.37 -4.71 32.96
C ASP A 10 16.85 -4.96 33.06
N ASP A 11 16.13 -4.06 33.76
CA ASP A 11 14.67 -4.17 33.90
C ASP A 11 13.94 -3.92 32.55
N SER A 12 14.42 -2.99 31.74
CA SER A 12 13.81 -2.72 30.42
C SER A 12 14.10 -3.81 29.39
N GLU A 13 15.28 -4.44 29.42
CA GLU A 13 15.60 -5.59 28.55
C GLU A 13 14.85 -6.86 29.00
N SER A 14 14.65 -7.05 30.31
CA SER A 14 13.87 -8.18 30.84
C SER A 14 12.37 -8.02 30.52
N GLU A 15 11.81 -6.83 30.64
CA GLU A 15 10.42 -6.56 30.24
C GLU A 15 10.22 -6.73 28.72
N LEU A 16 11.10 -6.19 27.88
CA LEU A 16 11.05 -6.38 26.43
C LEU A 16 11.13 -7.86 26.02
N ASN A 17 11.96 -8.66 26.68
CA ASN A 17 12.07 -10.09 26.42
C ASN A 17 10.80 -10.85 26.83
N VAL A 18 10.16 -10.51 27.95
CA VAL A 18 8.90 -11.12 28.41
C VAL A 18 7.75 -10.86 27.42
N TRP A 19 7.73 -9.67 26.80
CA TRP A 19 6.69 -9.31 25.82
C TRP A 19 6.80 -10.12 24.51
N ASN A 20 7.98 -10.48 24.09
CA ASN A 20 8.19 -11.23 22.83
C ASN A 20 8.03 -12.74 22.98
N GLU A 21 8.03 -13.27 24.20
CA GLU A 21 7.74 -14.68 24.51
C GLU A 21 6.25 -14.99 24.60
N LYS A 22 5.38 -13.97 24.55
CA LYS A 22 3.92 -14.08 24.59
C LYS A 22 3.29 -13.44 23.37
N LEU A 23 2.12 -13.92 23.02
CA LEU A 23 1.29 -13.28 22.00
C LEU A 23 0.67 -12.00 22.59
N TRP A 24 0.61 -10.95 21.77
CA TRP A 24 -0.16 -9.77 22.08
C TRP A 24 -1.66 -10.07 22.06
N SER A 25 -2.46 -9.26 22.72
CA SER A 25 -3.92 -9.43 22.73
C SER A 25 -4.52 -9.44 21.31
N SER A 26 -3.94 -8.67 20.39
CA SER A 26 -4.33 -8.64 18.98
C SER A 26 -3.94 -9.92 18.20
N GLU A 27 -2.97 -10.68 18.67
CA GLU A 27 -2.51 -11.92 18.05
C GLU A 27 -3.30 -13.14 18.53
N ILE A 28 -3.92 -13.06 19.71
CA ILE A 28 -4.70 -14.15 20.33
C ILE A 28 -5.85 -14.58 19.41
N PHE A 29 -6.54 -13.62 18.77
CA PHE A 29 -7.59 -13.93 17.80
C PHE A 29 -7.10 -14.87 16.70
N TRP A 30 -5.94 -14.62 16.13
CA TRP A 30 -5.39 -15.42 15.03
C TRP A 30 -4.96 -16.81 15.50
N ARG A 31 -4.38 -16.93 16.69
CA ARG A 31 -4.06 -18.23 17.31
C ARG A 31 -5.33 -19.07 17.54
N ASP A 32 -6.36 -18.45 18.11
CA ASP A 32 -7.59 -19.15 18.47
C ASP A 32 -8.37 -19.63 17.23
N HIS A 33 -8.12 -19.00 16.06
CA HIS A 33 -8.71 -19.40 14.78
C HIS A 33 -7.73 -20.16 13.86
N TYR A 34 -6.56 -20.59 14.36
CA TYR A 34 -5.52 -21.23 13.55
C TYR A 34 -6.04 -22.48 12.82
N ASP A 35 -6.62 -23.44 13.54
CA ASP A 35 -7.09 -24.70 12.97
C ASP A 35 -8.29 -24.49 12.05
N TRP A 36 -9.18 -23.55 12.39
CA TRP A 36 -10.30 -23.20 11.53
C TRP A 36 -9.81 -22.55 10.23
N LEU A 37 -8.88 -21.62 10.26
CA LEU A 37 -8.28 -21.04 9.06
C LEU A 37 -7.56 -22.09 8.21
N LYS A 38 -6.82 -22.99 8.84
CA LYS A 38 -6.14 -24.10 8.16
C LYS A 38 -7.14 -25.03 7.47
N SER A 39 -8.27 -25.35 8.10
CA SER A 39 -9.32 -26.16 7.49
C SER A 39 -10.02 -25.47 6.32
N ASN A 40 -10.03 -24.12 6.31
CA ASN A 40 -10.48 -23.29 5.20
C ASN A 40 -9.38 -23.02 4.14
N GLY A 41 -8.23 -23.68 4.23
CA GLY A 41 -7.17 -23.60 3.23
C GLY A 41 -6.18 -22.45 3.40
N TYR A 42 -6.08 -21.83 4.58
CA TYR A 42 -5.18 -20.74 4.88
C TYR A 42 -4.27 -21.06 6.06
N LEU A 43 -2.97 -21.19 5.80
CA LEU A 43 -1.98 -21.55 6.80
C LEU A 43 -1.31 -20.26 7.35
N LEU A 44 -1.45 -20.05 8.64
CA LEU A 44 -0.76 -18.94 9.33
C LEU A 44 0.70 -19.30 9.62
N ARG A 45 1.50 -18.27 9.96
CA ARG A 45 2.88 -18.44 10.40
C ARG A 45 2.97 -19.26 11.69
N PRO A 46 4.11 -19.96 11.93
CA PRO A 46 4.29 -20.84 13.10
C PRO A 46 4.01 -20.16 14.44
N ARG A 47 4.27 -18.86 14.57
CA ARG A 47 3.99 -18.06 15.76
C ARG A 47 2.52 -18.15 16.23
N TYR A 48 1.59 -18.35 15.31
CA TYR A 48 0.15 -18.40 15.60
C TYR A 48 -0.37 -19.82 15.84
N HIS A 49 0.51 -20.83 15.84
CA HIS A 49 0.10 -22.20 16.20
C HIS A 49 -0.32 -22.26 17.68
N PRO A 50 -1.41 -22.96 18.06
CA PRO A 50 -1.84 -23.08 19.46
C PRO A 50 -0.74 -23.54 20.43
N ASP A 51 0.10 -24.49 19.99
CA ASP A 51 1.23 -25.04 20.75
C ASP A 51 2.55 -24.30 20.46
N TRP A 52 2.51 -23.06 20.00
CA TRP A 52 3.72 -22.34 19.66
C TRP A 52 4.62 -22.14 20.88
N VAL A 53 5.88 -22.49 20.70
CA VAL A 53 6.98 -22.18 21.62
C VAL A 53 7.98 -21.33 20.84
N PRO A 54 8.49 -20.21 21.42
CA PRO A 54 9.46 -19.35 20.75
C PRO A 54 10.66 -20.13 20.22
N SER A 55 10.97 -20.00 18.95
CA SER A 55 12.00 -20.81 18.28
C SER A 55 13.42 -20.52 18.77
N TRP A 56 13.64 -19.43 19.50
CA TRP A 56 14.92 -19.11 20.16
C TRP A 56 15.08 -19.75 21.54
N THR A 57 14.03 -20.37 22.10
CA THR A 57 14.07 -21.01 23.42
C THR A 57 15.13 -22.10 23.43
N GLY A 58 16.02 -22.05 24.42
CA GLY A 58 17.15 -23.01 24.54
C GLY A 58 18.29 -22.77 23.56
N THR A 59 18.26 -21.72 22.72
CA THR A 59 19.36 -21.36 21.84
C THR A 59 20.26 -20.27 22.48
N LYS A 60 21.50 -20.14 21.95
CA LYS A 60 22.41 -19.04 22.31
C LYS A 60 22.31 -17.86 21.34
N ARG A 61 21.46 -17.93 20.32
CA ARG A 61 21.28 -16.87 19.34
C ARG A 61 20.33 -15.82 19.88
N PHE A 62 20.59 -14.57 19.54
CA PHE A 62 19.74 -13.45 19.93
C PHE A 62 18.35 -13.57 19.26
N PRO A 63 17.23 -13.42 20.01
CA PRO A 63 15.87 -13.62 19.52
C PRO A 63 15.54 -12.86 18.25
N LEU A 64 16.07 -11.67 18.05
CA LEU A 64 15.84 -10.82 16.88
C LEU A 64 16.18 -11.50 15.51
N PHE A 65 16.97 -12.57 15.54
CA PHE A 65 17.31 -13.31 14.33
C PHE A 65 16.29 -14.40 13.94
N PHE A 66 15.22 -14.52 14.69
CA PHE A 66 14.17 -15.52 14.44
C PHE A 66 12.91 -14.83 13.88
N GLU A 67 12.26 -15.51 12.92
CA GLU A 67 11.06 -14.99 12.27
C GLU A 67 9.93 -14.71 13.25
N ASP A 68 9.76 -15.63 14.19
CA ASP A 68 8.68 -15.60 15.17
C ASP A 68 8.95 -14.68 16.38
N TYR A 69 10.06 -13.93 16.38
CA TYR A 69 10.34 -12.91 17.39
C TYR A 69 9.47 -11.66 17.23
N GLY A 70 9.12 -11.30 16.00
CA GLY A 70 8.35 -10.10 15.71
C GLY A 70 6.87 -10.26 16.01
N ALA A 71 6.35 -9.55 17.00
CA ALA A 71 4.92 -9.40 17.19
C ALA A 71 4.30 -8.60 16.04
N GLN A 72 3.04 -8.88 15.70
CA GLN A 72 2.27 -8.03 14.79
C GLN A 72 2.18 -6.61 15.37
N PHE A 73 2.42 -5.59 14.55
CA PHE A 73 2.39 -4.21 15.04
C PHE A 73 0.97 -3.87 15.53
N PRO A 74 0.78 -3.35 16.74
CA PRO A 74 -0.56 -3.13 17.33
C PRO A 74 -1.48 -2.22 16.52
N LEU A 75 -0.92 -1.41 15.60
CA LEU A 75 -1.70 -0.52 14.73
C LEU A 75 -2.53 -1.26 13.66
N PHE A 76 -2.21 -2.53 13.40
CA PHE A 76 -2.93 -3.33 12.40
C PHE A 76 -3.39 -4.69 12.96
N PRO A 77 -4.13 -4.71 14.08
CA PRO A 77 -4.53 -5.94 14.77
C PRO A 77 -5.47 -6.83 13.96
N TYR A 78 -6.05 -6.26 12.88
CA TYR A 78 -7.07 -6.91 12.06
C TYR A 78 -6.53 -7.50 10.75
N ASN A 79 -5.24 -7.36 10.48
CA ASN A 79 -4.60 -7.83 9.27
C ASN A 79 -3.52 -8.87 9.60
N LEU A 80 -3.50 -9.99 8.88
CA LEU A 80 -2.45 -10.98 8.99
C LEU A 80 -2.17 -11.62 7.64
N ASP A 81 -0.90 -11.86 7.34
CA ASP A 81 -0.50 -12.65 6.19
C ASP A 81 -0.71 -14.16 6.45
N ALA A 82 -1.05 -14.87 5.39
CA ALA A 82 -1.20 -16.32 5.41
C ALA A 82 -0.73 -16.92 4.07
N ILE A 83 -0.52 -18.22 4.05
CA ILE A 83 -0.27 -18.98 2.83
C ILE A 83 -1.56 -19.68 2.41
N ARG A 84 -2.03 -19.42 1.19
CA ARG A 84 -3.12 -20.17 0.60
C ARG A 84 -2.61 -21.58 0.22
N VAL A 85 -3.17 -22.62 0.84
CA VAL A 85 -2.68 -23.99 0.71
C VAL A 85 -2.80 -24.52 -0.71
N ALA A 86 -3.84 -24.10 -1.45
CA ALA A 86 -4.14 -24.59 -2.79
C ALA A 86 -3.02 -24.33 -3.81
N ASP A 87 -2.29 -23.21 -3.69
CA ASP A 87 -1.25 -22.81 -4.65
C ASP A 87 0.05 -22.30 -4.01
N GLY A 88 0.13 -22.31 -2.68
CA GLY A 88 1.29 -21.87 -1.92
C GLY A 88 1.55 -20.34 -2.01
N LYS A 89 0.59 -19.54 -2.48
CA LYS A 89 0.75 -18.11 -2.59
C LYS A 89 0.44 -17.39 -1.29
N PRO A 90 1.19 -16.33 -0.96
CA PRO A 90 0.86 -15.48 0.17
C PRO A 90 -0.41 -14.67 -0.13
N VAL A 91 -1.24 -14.54 0.87
CA VAL A 91 -2.46 -13.73 0.89
C VAL A 91 -2.47 -12.85 2.13
N MET A 92 -3.30 -11.80 2.13
CA MET A 92 -3.61 -10.99 3.29
C MET A 92 -5.01 -11.36 3.77
N LEU A 93 -5.13 -11.68 5.05
CA LEU A 93 -6.38 -11.87 5.76
C LEU A 93 -6.72 -10.58 6.49
N ARG A 94 -7.94 -10.08 6.32
CA ARG A 94 -8.45 -8.89 7.01
C ARG A 94 -9.75 -9.23 7.74
N LEU A 95 -9.75 -9.00 9.02
CA LEU A 95 -10.96 -9.09 9.83
C LEU A 95 -11.83 -7.87 9.54
N ALA A 96 -12.93 -8.06 8.83
CA ALA A 96 -13.77 -6.98 8.32
C ALA A 96 -14.81 -6.50 9.34
N ASP A 97 -15.12 -5.22 9.27
CA ASP A 97 -16.22 -4.62 10.03
C ASP A 97 -17.58 -5.10 9.53
N PRO A 98 -18.60 -5.17 10.40
CA PRO A 98 -19.92 -5.58 9.97
C PRO A 98 -20.53 -4.56 8.99
N PRO A 99 -21.40 -4.98 8.06
CA PRO A 99 -22.04 -4.09 7.08
C PRO A 99 -22.84 -2.92 7.68
N SER A 100 -23.21 -3.03 8.94
CA SER A 100 -23.85 -1.94 9.70
C SER A 100 -22.92 -0.77 10.04
N VAL A 101 -21.59 -1.01 10.00
CA VAL A 101 -20.57 -0.02 10.35
C VAL A 101 -19.90 0.53 9.09
N SER A 102 -19.60 -0.33 8.12
CA SER A 102 -18.90 0.08 6.89
C SER A 102 -19.46 -0.61 5.63
N ASP A 103 -19.31 0.07 4.48
CA ASP A 103 -19.64 -0.50 3.17
C ASP A 103 -18.45 -1.31 2.60
N GLU A 104 -17.41 -1.62 3.39
CA GLU A 104 -16.16 -2.25 2.96
C GLU A 104 -16.38 -3.50 2.10
N LEU A 105 -17.13 -4.46 2.62
CA LEU A 105 -17.44 -5.72 1.91
C LEU A 105 -18.24 -5.50 0.65
N LYS A 106 -19.21 -4.60 0.68
CA LYS A 106 -20.07 -4.29 -0.46
C LYS A 106 -19.23 -3.71 -1.61
N ILE A 107 -18.39 -2.70 -1.31
CA ILE A 107 -17.54 -2.07 -2.30
C ILE A 107 -16.46 -3.02 -2.78
N GLY A 108 -15.78 -3.72 -1.87
CA GLY A 108 -14.75 -4.70 -2.22
C GLY A 108 -15.29 -5.82 -3.14
N ARG A 109 -16.48 -6.35 -2.86
CA ARG A 109 -17.15 -7.35 -3.73
C ARG A 109 -17.56 -6.75 -5.07
N LEU A 110 -18.08 -5.52 -5.08
CA LEU A 110 -18.48 -4.83 -6.31
C LEU A 110 -17.30 -4.68 -7.27
N VAL A 111 -16.17 -4.12 -6.81
CA VAL A 111 -14.97 -3.92 -7.64
C VAL A 111 -14.25 -5.23 -8.00
N SER A 112 -14.58 -6.33 -7.29
CA SER A 112 -14.00 -7.66 -7.52
C SER A 112 -14.88 -8.56 -8.39
N SER A 113 -16.00 -8.09 -8.91
CA SER A 113 -16.99 -8.91 -9.63
C SER A 113 -17.24 -8.43 -11.06
N GLY A 114 -17.74 -9.34 -11.89
CA GLY A 114 -18.21 -9.07 -13.24
C GLY A 114 -17.22 -8.28 -14.12
N ASP A 115 -17.76 -7.35 -14.89
CA ASP A 115 -16.97 -6.52 -15.83
C ASP A 115 -16.01 -5.59 -15.11
N MET A 116 -16.31 -5.15 -13.88
CA MET A 116 -15.42 -4.31 -13.09
C MET A 116 -14.09 -5.01 -12.82
N ARG A 117 -14.12 -6.32 -12.48
CA ARG A 117 -12.91 -7.10 -12.21
C ARG A 117 -11.98 -7.15 -13.41
N SER A 118 -12.51 -7.24 -14.62
CA SER A 118 -11.74 -7.39 -15.86
C SER A 118 -11.33 -6.05 -16.48
N ASP A 119 -11.86 -4.92 -16.00
CA ASP A 119 -11.48 -3.60 -16.50
C ASP A 119 -9.99 -3.33 -16.17
N PRO A 120 -9.13 -3.07 -17.17
CA PRO A 120 -7.72 -2.81 -16.95
C PRO A 120 -7.46 -1.56 -16.09
N ARG A 121 -8.40 -0.61 -16.05
CA ARG A 121 -8.34 0.60 -15.22
C ARG A 121 -8.66 0.34 -13.75
N ASN A 122 -9.18 -0.83 -13.43
CA ASN A 122 -9.51 -1.19 -12.06
C ASN A 122 -8.24 -1.47 -11.25
N HIS A 123 -7.75 -0.46 -10.56
CA HIS A 123 -6.64 -0.53 -9.62
C HIS A 123 -7.12 -0.75 -8.17
N CYS A 124 -8.31 -1.28 -7.96
CA CYS A 124 -8.79 -1.68 -6.65
C CYS A 124 -8.24 -3.06 -6.26
N VAL A 125 -7.89 -3.25 -4.99
CA VAL A 125 -7.54 -4.58 -4.49
C VAL A 125 -8.73 -5.53 -4.66
N GLN A 126 -8.46 -6.73 -5.15
CA GLN A 126 -9.49 -7.74 -5.40
C GLN A 126 -9.74 -8.59 -4.17
N ILE A 127 -11.00 -8.88 -3.84
CA ILE A 127 -11.34 -9.91 -2.87
C ILE A 127 -11.25 -11.27 -3.56
N TYR A 128 -10.48 -12.18 -2.96
CA TYR A 128 -10.35 -13.56 -3.43
C TYR A 128 -11.40 -14.47 -2.79
N ASP A 129 -11.68 -14.23 -1.50
CA ASP A 129 -12.59 -15.04 -0.71
C ASP A 129 -13.13 -14.25 0.48
N THR A 130 -14.22 -14.75 1.09
CA THR A 130 -14.80 -14.22 2.32
C THR A 130 -15.18 -15.38 3.21
N LEU A 131 -14.55 -15.48 4.37
CA LEU A 131 -14.78 -16.57 5.34
C LEU A 131 -15.68 -16.06 6.46
N GLU A 132 -16.86 -16.65 6.63
CA GLU A 132 -17.75 -16.37 7.76
C GLU A 132 -17.15 -16.97 9.04
N LEU A 133 -16.97 -16.16 10.07
CA LEU A 133 -16.46 -16.64 11.36
C LEU A 133 -17.48 -17.56 12.04
N PRO A 134 -17.01 -18.60 12.76
CA PRO A 134 -17.91 -19.46 13.55
C PRO A 134 -18.72 -18.69 14.57
N GLU A 135 -18.10 -17.67 15.17
CA GLU A 135 -18.73 -16.75 16.12
C GLU A 135 -18.26 -15.31 15.82
N ALA A 136 -19.17 -14.35 15.93
CA ALA A 136 -18.80 -12.94 15.80
C ALA A 136 -17.85 -12.52 16.93
N THR A 137 -16.86 -11.67 16.61
CA THR A 137 -15.99 -11.08 17.64
C THR A 137 -16.75 -10.20 18.61
N SER A 138 -16.15 -9.90 19.75
CA SER A 138 -16.73 -8.95 20.74
C SER A 138 -17.06 -7.57 20.15
N ASN A 139 -16.39 -7.19 19.06
CA ASN A 139 -16.65 -5.94 18.32
C ASN A 139 -17.64 -6.12 17.16
N GLY A 140 -18.31 -7.30 17.07
CA GLY A 140 -19.31 -7.58 16.05
C GLY A 140 -18.79 -7.93 14.67
N ARG A 141 -17.47 -8.07 14.47
CA ARG A 141 -16.90 -8.58 13.22
C ARG A 141 -17.25 -10.04 13.02
N SER A 142 -17.69 -10.39 11.83
CA SER A 142 -18.24 -11.71 11.54
C SER A 142 -17.57 -12.41 10.36
N CYS A 143 -16.63 -11.78 9.69
CA CYS A 143 -15.95 -12.41 8.55
C CYS A 143 -14.51 -11.97 8.38
N ILE A 144 -13.74 -12.81 7.69
CA ILE A 144 -12.39 -12.52 7.22
C ILE A 144 -12.43 -12.38 5.71
N VAL A 145 -11.92 -11.26 5.21
CA VAL A 145 -11.72 -11.01 3.78
C VAL A 145 -10.33 -11.49 3.39
N VAL A 146 -10.25 -12.28 2.33
CA VAL A 146 -8.99 -12.76 1.78
C VAL A 146 -8.64 -11.95 0.53
N MET A 147 -7.46 -11.35 0.52
CA MET A 147 -6.98 -10.47 -0.54
C MET A 147 -5.57 -10.89 -0.99
N PRO A 148 -5.10 -10.42 -2.17
CA PRO A 148 -3.69 -10.60 -2.54
C PRO A 148 -2.77 -9.99 -1.48
N TYR A 149 -1.66 -10.68 -1.21
CA TYR A 149 -0.57 -10.10 -0.43
C TYR A 149 0.13 -9.03 -1.27
N LEU A 150 0.07 -7.80 -0.83
CA LEU A 150 0.68 -6.63 -1.45
C LEU A 150 1.71 -6.02 -0.51
N VAL A 151 2.57 -5.15 -1.04
CA VAL A 151 3.57 -4.42 -0.25
C VAL A 151 3.45 -2.90 -0.48
N PRO A 152 3.92 -2.06 0.45
CA PRO A 152 3.89 -0.61 0.29
C PRO A 152 4.54 -0.20 -1.04
N TRP A 153 3.89 0.68 -1.78
CA TRP A 153 4.33 1.08 -3.11
C TRP A 153 5.68 1.82 -3.12
N ASP A 154 6.01 2.53 -2.05
CA ASP A 154 7.23 3.35 -1.91
C ASP A 154 8.41 2.61 -1.26
N GLN A 155 8.21 1.34 -0.87
CA GLN A 155 9.25 0.50 -0.28
C GLN A 155 10.48 0.35 -1.19
N VAL A 156 10.29 0.25 -2.49
CA VAL A 156 11.38 0.25 -3.48
C VAL A 156 11.48 1.64 -4.08
N LYS A 157 12.66 2.27 -3.97
CA LYS A 157 12.87 3.64 -4.50
C LYS A 157 12.76 3.67 -6.02
N PHE A 158 12.10 4.71 -6.53
CA PHE A 158 12.05 5.00 -7.96
C PHE A 158 13.43 5.38 -8.50
N GLN A 159 13.80 4.80 -9.62
CA GLN A 159 15.10 5.04 -10.26
C GLN A 159 15.01 6.05 -11.39
N THR A 160 13.91 6.06 -12.15
CA THR A 160 13.73 6.90 -13.35
C THR A 160 12.44 7.72 -13.29
N VAL A 161 12.41 8.81 -14.03
CA VAL A 161 11.18 9.60 -14.24
C VAL A 161 10.10 8.74 -14.87
N GLY A 162 10.45 7.84 -15.80
CA GLY A 162 9.47 6.93 -16.41
C GLY A 162 8.78 6.00 -15.42
N GLU A 163 9.48 5.55 -14.37
CA GLU A 163 8.87 4.77 -13.29
C GLU A 163 7.88 5.60 -12.47
N VAL A 164 8.18 6.89 -12.24
CA VAL A 164 7.25 7.82 -11.56
C VAL A 164 6.04 8.11 -12.43
N VAL A 165 6.23 8.30 -13.74
CA VAL A 165 5.12 8.49 -14.70
C VAL A 165 4.21 7.27 -14.71
N ASP A 166 4.76 6.04 -14.73
CA ASP A 166 3.98 4.81 -14.66
C ASP A 166 3.14 4.73 -13.37
N PHE A 167 3.75 5.02 -12.22
CA PHE A 167 3.05 5.06 -10.93
C PHE A 167 1.89 6.07 -10.94
N CYS A 168 2.16 7.32 -11.31
CA CYS A 168 1.14 8.36 -11.33
C CYS A 168 0.01 8.02 -12.31
N SER A 169 0.33 7.49 -13.50
CA SER A 169 -0.69 7.07 -14.47
C SER A 169 -1.63 6.03 -13.88
N GLN A 170 -1.09 5.01 -13.23
CA GLN A 170 -1.89 3.92 -12.66
C GLN A 170 -2.78 4.39 -11.49
N VAL A 171 -2.26 5.21 -10.58
CA VAL A 171 -3.06 5.68 -9.44
C VAL A 171 -4.11 6.72 -9.85
N PHE A 172 -3.82 7.55 -10.85
CA PHE A 172 -4.82 8.47 -11.41
C PHE A 172 -5.92 7.72 -12.15
N GLU A 173 -5.57 6.75 -13.00
CA GLU A 173 -6.51 5.89 -13.70
C GLU A 173 -7.39 5.08 -12.72
N GLY A 174 -6.78 4.53 -11.67
CA GLY A 174 -7.51 3.77 -10.65
C GLY A 174 -8.53 4.61 -9.88
N LEU A 175 -8.18 5.83 -9.49
CA LEU A 175 -9.12 6.71 -8.82
C LEU A 175 -10.20 7.25 -9.79
N GLN A 176 -9.83 7.51 -11.05
CA GLN A 176 -10.79 7.82 -12.12
C GLN A 176 -11.80 6.68 -12.32
N PHE A 177 -11.32 5.43 -12.35
CA PHE A 177 -12.19 4.25 -12.44
C PHE A 177 -13.20 4.21 -11.29
N MET A 178 -12.77 4.41 -10.04
CA MET A 178 -13.68 4.47 -8.90
C MET A 178 -14.72 5.57 -9.05
N HIS A 179 -14.28 6.79 -9.39
CA HIS A 179 -15.15 7.94 -9.58
C HIS A 179 -16.15 7.73 -10.73
N SER A 180 -15.76 7.07 -11.82
CA SER A 180 -16.67 6.74 -12.94
C SER A 180 -17.81 5.79 -12.51
N HIS A 181 -17.57 4.97 -11.47
CA HIS A 181 -18.57 4.09 -10.86
C HIS A 181 -19.28 4.71 -9.64
N ASN A 182 -19.13 6.03 -9.44
CA ASN A 182 -19.68 6.79 -8.31
C ASN A 182 -19.19 6.29 -6.94
N ILE A 183 -18.00 5.72 -6.88
CA ILE A 183 -17.34 5.30 -5.65
C ILE A 183 -16.32 6.37 -5.30
N ALA A 184 -16.44 6.98 -4.11
CA ALA A 184 -15.39 7.78 -3.50
C ALA A 184 -14.63 6.91 -2.49
N HIS A 185 -13.31 6.97 -2.54
CA HIS A 185 -12.44 6.24 -1.61
C HIS A 185 -12.50 6.85 -0.20
N ASN A 186 -12.55 8.17 -0.12
CA ASN A 186 -12.56 8.99 1.11
C ASN A 186 -11.27 8.88 1.97
N ASP A 187 -10.33 8.01 1.61
CA ASP A 187 -9.05 7.84 2.28
C ASP A 187 -7.91 7.48 1.30
N ALA A 188 -7.89 8.14 0.12
CA ALA A 188 -6.89 7.90 -0.93
C ALA A 188 -5.50 8.46 -0.55
N LYS A 189 -4.96 8.04 0.61
CA LYS A 189 -3.67 8.47 1.17
C LYS A 189 -2.55 7.47 0.88
N ASN A 190 -1.32 7.85 1.27
CA ASN A 190 -0.10 7.07 1.05
C ASN A 190 -0.22 5.60 1.46
N ASP A 191 -0.74 5.35 2.67
CA ASP A 191 -0.76 4.00 3.26
C ASP A 191 -1.83 3.09 2.64
N ASN A 192 -2.76 3.67 1.87
CA ASN A 192 -3.83 2.96 1.19
C ASN A 192 -3.53 2.71 -0.30
N ILE A 193 -2.27 2.90 -0.70
CA ILE A 193 -1.75 2.49 -2.00
C ILE A 193 -0.71 1.40 -1.78
N MET A 194 -0.87 0.28 -2.46
CA MET A 194 0.05 -0.86 -2.39
C MET A 194 0.49 -1.28 -3.78
N MET A 195 1.52 -2.11 -3.87
CA MET A 195 1.96 -2.69 -5.15
C MET A 195 2.01 -4.22 -5.09
N ASP A 196 1.78 -4.85 -6.23
CA ASP A 196 2.09 -6.26 -6.43
C ASP A 196 3.61 -6.46 -6.35
N TRP A 197 4.03 -7.23 -5.35
CA TRP A 197 5.45 -7.54 -5.12
C TRP A 197 6.03 -8.49 -6.17
N SER A 198 5.18 -9.33 -6.78
CA SER A 198 5.61 -10.53 -7.52
C SER A 198 6.53 -10.26 -8.72
N PRO A 199 6.38 -9.15 -9.48
CA PRO A 199 7.34 -8.84 -10.52
C PRO A 199 8.71 -8.43 -9.98
N LEU A 200 8.74 -7.67 -8.87
CA LEU A 200 9.98 -7.11 -8.32
C LEU A 200 10.78 -8.10 -7.50
N TYR A 201 10.11 -8.99 -6.80
CA TYR A 201 10.77 -9.89 -5.87
C TYR A 201 10.71 -11.33 -6.36
N PRO A 202 11.85 -12.05 -6.47
CA PRO A 202 11.88 -13.47 -6.83
C PRO A 202 11.16 -14.37 -5.81
N LYS A 203 11.09 -13.92 -4.57
CA LYS A 203 10.33 -14.53 -3.47
C LYS A 203 9.64 -13.43 -2.69
N PRO A 204 8.46 -13.68 -2.09
CA PRO A 204 7.73 -12.67 -1.36
C PRO A 204 8.57 -12.10 -0.22
N PRO A 205 8.57 -10.77 -0.03
CA PRO A 205 9.12 -10.15 1.16
C PRO A 205 8.25 -10.49 2.38
N HIS A 206 8.82 -10.42 3.57
CA HIS A 206 8.10 -10.68 4.81
C HIS A 206 7.18 -9.49 5.15
N SER A 207 6.00 -9.78 5.71
CA SER A 207 4.98 -8.77 5.96
C SER A 207 5.39 -7.75 7.03
N HIS A 208 6.16 -8.18 8.01
CA HIS A 208 6.61 -7.35 9.11
C HIS A 208 7.99 -6.72 8.86
N ASP A 209 8.93 -7.49 8.33
CA ASP A 209 10.26 -7.01 7.93
C ASP A 209 10.49 -7.24 6.43
N THR A 210 10.12 -6.28 5.64
CA THR A 210 10.21 -6.34 4.18
C THR A 210 11.64 -6.39 3.62
N SER A 211 12.65 -6.20 4.47
CA SER A 211 14.05 -6.44 4.13
C SER A 211 14.40 -7.93 4.09
N MET A 212 13.59 -8.76 4.73
CA MET A 212 13.70 -10.21 4.76
C MET A 212 12.68 -10.86 3.82
N ARG A 213 12.99 -12.07 3.35
CA ARG A 213 12.02 -12.90 2.61
C ARG A 213 11.00 -13.50 3.58
N LEU A 214 9.81 -13.80 3.08
CA LEU A 214 8.74 -14.42 3.86
C LEU A 214 9.18 -15.74 4.52
N ASP A 215 10.05 -16.50 3.85
CA ASP A 215 10.63 -17.73 4.42
C ASP A 215 11.75 -17.47 5.44
N TRP A 216 12.05 -16.24 5.77
CA TRP A 216 13.13 -15.77 6.66
C TRP A 216 14.54 -16.29 6.30
N LYS A 217 14.73 -16.90 5.13
CA LYS A 217 15.99 -17.51 4.68
C LYS A 217 16.90 -16.53 3.93
N GLY A 218 16.93 -15.28 4.38
CA GLY A 218 17.82 -14.24 3.86
C GLY A 218 17.09 -13.01 3.34
N ALA A 219 17.88 -12.03 2.89
CA ALA A 219 17.40 -10.73 2.48
C ALA A 219 16.46 -10.79 1.26
N SER A 220 15.45 -9.96 1.29
CA SER A 220 14.55 -9.67 0.19
C SER A 220 15.17 -8.59 -0.70
N LYS A 221 15.58 -8.96 -1.92
CA LYS A 221 16.27 -8.05 -2.85
C LYS A 221 15.36 -7.74 -4.05
N PRO A 222 14.85 -6.52 -4.16
CA PRO A 222 13.99 -6.15 -5.29
C PRO A 222 14.81 -5.98 -6.57
N ARG A 223 14.11 -6.20 -7.70
CA ARG A 223 14.58 -5.92 -9.05
C ARG A 223 14.18 -4.48 -9.45
N SER A 224 14.62 -4.04 -10.63
CA SER A 224 14.23 -2.73 -11.19
C SER A 224 12.80 -2.74 -11.73
N ARG A 225 11.99 -1.72 -11.39
CA ARG A 225 10.64 -1.51 -11.98
C ARG A 225 10.69 -1.34 -13.50
N THR A 226 11.74 -0.76 -14.02
CA THR A 226 11.93 -0.62 -15.49
C THR A 226 11.97 -1.97 -16.19
N LEU A 227 12.58 -3.01 -15.57
CA LEU A 227 12.68 -4.36 -16.12
C LEU A 227 11.46 -5.22 -15.79
N TYR A 228 10.89 -5.00 -14.62
CA TYR A 228 9.80 -5.76 -14.04
C TYR A 228 8.71 -4.79 -13.57
N PRO A 229 7.87 -4.30 -14.51
CA PRO A 229 6.79 -3.37 -14.20
C PRO A 229 5.81 -3.96 -13.19
N VAL A 230 5.35 -3.15 -12.26
CA VAL A 230 4.41 -3.54 -11.21
C VAL A 230 3.03 -2.96 -11.44
N ARG A 231 2.04 -3.54 -10.79
CA ARG A 231 0.70 -2.98 -10.68
C ARG A 231 0.52 -2.38 -9.29
N TYR A 232 -0.07 -1.20 -9.24
CA TYR A 232 -0.42 -0.52 -7.99
C TYR A 232 -1.91 -0.71 -7.72
N HIS A 233 -2.29 -0.73 -6.44
CA HIS A 233 -3.66 -0.99 -6.02
C HIS A 233 -4.06 -0.08 -4.88
N PHE A 234 -5.31 0.43 -4.92
CA PHE A 234 -5.97 1.01 -3.76
C PHE A 234 -6.48 -0.11 -2.86
N ILE A 235 -6.34 0.07 -1.55
CA ILE A 235 -6.79 -0.83 -0.51
C ILE A 235 -7.61 -0.04 0.52
N ASP A 236 -8.25 -0.74 1.45
CA ASP A 236 -8.94 -0.16 2.61
C ASP A 236 -10.21 0.62 2.26
N TRP A 237 -11.32 -0.11 2.15
CA TRP A 237 -12.63 0.44 1.79
C TRP A 237 -13.46 0.90 2.99
N ASP A 238 -12.90 0.96 4.21
CA ASP A 238 -13.65 1.27 5.44
C ASP A 238 -14.40 2.60 5.36
N LEU A 239 -13.80 3.62 4.76
CA LEU A 239 -14.39 4.94 4.59
C LEU A 239 -15.04 5.15 3.22
N SER A 240 -14.87 4.18 2.32
CA SER A 240 -15.37 4.29 0.95
C SER A 240 -16.89 4.25 0.89
N LYS A 241 -17.45 4.97 -0.05
CA LYS A 241 -18.91 4.99 -0.27
C LYS A 241 -19.25 5.05 -1.75
N GLN A 242 -20.30 4.31 -2.11
CA GLN A 242 -20.91 4.43 -3.42
C GLN A 242 -22.09 5.40 -3.36
N TYR A 243 -22.10 6.36 -4.24
CA TYR A 243 -23.12 7.40 -4.32
C TYR A 243 -24.11 7.15 -5.44
N ASN A 244 -25.35 7.65 -5.28
CA ASN A 244 -26.31 7.61 -6.38
C ASN A 244 -25.80 8.49 -7.54
N PRO A 245 -25.84 8.03 -8.82
CA PRO A 245 -25.39 8.81 -9.97
C PRO A 245 -26.05 10.20 -10.10
N LEU A 246 -27.32 10.32 -9.73
CA LEU A 246 -28.06 11.60 -9.72
C LEU A 246 -27.49 12.62 -8.73
N ILE A 247 -26.79 12.15 -7.74
CA ILE A 247 -26.20 12.91 -6.65
C ILE A 247 -24.83 13.48 -7.06
N ARG A 248 -24.09 12.81 -7.93
CA ARG A 248 -22.78 13.26 -8.45
C ARG A 248 -22.86 14.64 -9.13
N THR A 249 -23.98 14.94 -9.81
CA THR A 249 -24.20 16.21 -10.49
C THR A 249 -24.55 17.36 -9.53
N ASN A 250 -25.08 17.06 -8.35
CA ASN A 250 -25.57 18.04 -7.39
C ASN A 250 -24.63 18.34 -6.22
N ARG A 251 -23.34 17.90 -6.26
CA ARG A 251 -22.31 18.16 -5.24
C ARG A 251 -22.83 17.90 -3.82
N ILE A 252 -23.29 16.65 -3.55
CA ILE A 252 -23.82 16.35 -2.23
C ILE A 252 -22.74 16.49 -1.19
N PRO A 253 -23.05 17.29 -0.19
CA PRO A 253 -22.20 17.45 0.97
C PRO A 253 -22.21 16.16 1.79
N MET A 254 -21.03 15.63 2.12
CA MET A 254 -20.88 14.50 3.01
C MET A 254 -20.34 14.97 4.37
N ARG A 255 -20.93 14.44 5.45
CA ARG A 255 -20.24 14.46 6.73
C ARG A 255 -19.13 13.43 6.69
N LEU A 256 -17.90 13.90 6.73
CA LEU A 256 -16.77 12.99 6.85
C LEU A 256 -16.67 12.47 8.27
N PRO A 257 -16.39 11.17 8.49
CA PRO A 257 -16.05 10.66 9.81
C PRO A 257 -14.83 11.41 10.33
N GLY A 258 -14.87 11.83 11.58
CA GLY A 258 -13.81 12.66 12.18
C GLY A 258 -12.49 11.93 12.44
N TYR A 259 -12.37 10.65 12.03
CA TYR A 259 -11.19 9.80 12.30
C TYR A 259 -10.82 9.03 11.05
N GLY A 260 -9.63 9.25 10.55
CA GLY A 260 -9.07 8.65 9.34
C GLY A 260 -8.84 9.68 8.24
N GLY A 261 -8.10 9.28 7.22
CA GLY A 261 -7.81 10.13 6.09
C GLY A 261 -6.70 11.15 6.28
N ASP A 262 -6.44 11.88 5.22
CA ASP A 262 -5.47 12.96 5.21
C ASP A 262 -6.03 14.19 5.94
N ARG A 263 -5.52 14.46 7.12
CA ARG A 263 -5.96 15.60 7.96
C ARG A 263 -5.58 16.97 7.41
N THR A 264 -4.80 17.02 6.34
CA THR A 264 -4.45 18.29 5.68
C THR A 264 -5.55 18.80 4.75
N VAL A 265 -6.57 17.97 4.47
CA VAL A 265 -7.75 18.36 3.68
C VAL A 265 -8.43 19.59 4.30
N PRO A 266 -8.51 20.74 3.62
CA PRO A 266 -9.03 21.98 4.21
C PRO A 266 -10.47 21.88 4.70
N GLU A 267 -11.31 21.08 4.02
CA GLU A 267 -12.73 20.89 4.36
C GLU A 267 -12.91 20.22 5.72
N PHE A 268 -11.98 19.40 6.18
CA PHE A 268 -12.08 18.70 7.46
C PHE A 268 -12.02 19.66 8.65
N ASN A 269 -11.34 20.80 8.49
CA ASN A 269 -11.28 21.84 9.52
C ASN A 269 -12.58 22.66 9.62
N ARG A 270 -13.40 22.67 8.57
CA ARG A 270 -14.63 23.48 8.51
C ARG A 270 -15.84 22.80 9.13
N LYS A 271 -15.77 21.47 9.37
CA LYS A 271 -16.88 20.64 9.87
C LYS A 271 -18.15 20.73 9.03
N GLU A 272 -18.05 21.19 7.81
CA GLU A 272 -19.13 21.33 6.85
C GLU A 272 -19.17 20.11 5.92
N PRO A 273 -20.34 19.81 5.38
CA PRO A 273 -20.46 18.82 4.34
C PRO A 273 -19.62 19.18 3.10
N CYS A 274 -18.94 18.22 2.50
CA CYS A 274 -18.05 18.45 1.38
C CYS A 274 -18.23 17.41 0.25
N ASN A 275 -17.72 17.72 -0.93
CA ASN A 275 -17.73 16.83 -2.08
C ASN A 275 -16.67 15.74 -1.89
N PRO A 276 -17.06 14.45 -1.71
CA PRO A 276 -16.12 13.36 -1.46
C PRO A 276 -15.16 13.12 -2.61
N PHE A 277 -15.59 13.33 -3.85
CA PHE A 277 -14.74 13.18 -5.02
C PHE A 277 -13.65 14.25 -5.08
N ALA A 278 -13.94 15.49 -4.68
CA ALA A 278 -12.95 16.55 -4.57
C ALA A 278 -11.97 16.31 -3.40
N VAL A 279 -12.43 15.66 -2.33
CA VAL A 279 -11.58 15.21 -1.22
C VAL A 279 -10.58 14.15 -1.71
N ASP A 280 -11.02 13.15 -2.46
CA ASP A 280 -10.16 12.12 -3.03
C ASP A 280 -9.08 12.72 -3.95
N VAL A 281 -9.47 13.69 -4.79
CA VAL A 281 -8.51 14.41 -5.65
C VAL A 281 -7.44 15.10 -4.82
N TYR A 282 -7.84 15.77 -3.73
CA TYR A 282 -6.90 16.40 -2.82
C TYR A 282 -5.97 15.36 -2.17
N CYS A 283 -6.51 14.31 -1.59
CA CYS A 283 -5.72 13.28 -0.90
C CYS A 283 -4.68 12.66 -1.83
N LEU A 284 -5.08 12.24 -3.04
CA LEU A 284 -4.15 11.68 -4.01
C LEU A 284 -3.12 12.71 -4.51
N GLY A 285 -3.55 13.96 -4.74
CA GLY A 285 -2.65 15.07 -5.04
C GLY A 285 -1.61 15.30 -3.93
N ASN A 286 -2.05 15.21 -2.66
CA ASN A 286 -1.19 15.37 -1.50
C ASN A 286 -0.15 14.23 -1.39
N VAL A 287 -0.51 12.99 -1.69
CA VAL A 287 0.47 11.88 -1.79
C VAL A 287 1.59 12.24 -2.77
N ILE A 288 1.26 12.72 -3.96
CA ILE A 288 2.27 13.09 -4.97
C ILE A 288 3.06 14.33 -4.54
N ARG A 289 2.41 15.31 -3.91
CA ARG A 289 3.05 16.52 -3.38
C ARG A 289 4.11 16.16 -2.35
N GLU A 290 3.76 15.36 -1.35
CA GLU A 290 4.64 14.99 -0.25
C GLU A 290 5.76 14.04 -0.70
N LYS A 291 5.45 13.03 -1.49
CA LYS A 291 6.45 12.02 -1.88
C LYS A 291 7.43 12.48 -2.96
N PHE A 292 7.03 13.45 -3.80
CA PHE A 292 7.84 13.81 -4.97
C PHE A 292 8.16 15.30 -5.10
N ILE A 293 7.21 16.20 -4.80
CA ILE A 293 7.31 17.61 -5.18
C ILE A 293 7.89 18.48 -4.07
N GLU A 294 7.30 18.43 -2.88
CA GLU A 294 7.64 19.28 -1.73
C GLU A 294 8.32 18.53 -0.61
N GLY A 295 7.96 17.26 -0.45
CA GLY A 295 8.38 16.44 0.67
C GLY A 295 7.48 16.60 1.90
N ALA A 296 7.68 15.74 2.87
CA ALA A 296 7.10 15.77 4.20
C ALA A 296 8.19 15.43 5.23
N PRO A 297 9.00 16.43 5.64
CA PRO A 297 10.20 16.18 6.46
C PRO A 297 9.93 15.44 7.79
N ILE A 298 8.72 15.59 8.35
CA ILE A 298 8.31 14.86 9.56
C ILE A 298 8.33 13.34 9.34
N PHE A 299 8.08 12.90 8.09
CA PHE A 299 8.09 11.49 7.68
C PHE A 299 9.39 11.09 6.94
N ASP A 300 10.45 11.88 7.03
CA ASP A 300 11.72 11.71 6.29
C ASP A 300 11.57 11.69 4.76
N ASP A 301 10.48 12.24 4.24
CA ASP A 301 10.26 12.42 2.82
C ASP A 301 10.74 13.79 2.35
N TYR A 302 11.48 13.81 1.26
CA TYR A 302 12.09 15.03 0.71
C TYR A 302 11.83 15.15 -0.78
N PRO A 303 11.79 16.40 -1.30
CA PRO A 303 11.55 16.63 -2.71
C PRO A 303 12.48 15.82 -3.61
N ARG A 304 11.95 15.30 -4.70
CA ARG A 304 12.71 14.53 -5.69
C ARG A 304 13.18 15.40 -6.83
N ARG A 305 14.35 15.06 -7.40
CA ARG A 305 14.86 15.72 -8.62
C ARG A 305 14.15 15.17 -9.84
N ASN A 306 14.05 15.99 -10.86
CA ASN A 306 13.55 15.67 -12.19
C ASN A 306 12.02 15.45 -12.32
N VAL A 307 11.23 15.62 -11.26
CA VAL A 307 9.77 15.39 -11.26
C VAL A 307 8.93 16.66 -11.22
N GLY A 308 9.54 17.83 -11.34
CA GLY A 308 8.85 19.13 -11.28
C GLY A 308 7.85 19.40 -12.41
N PHE A 309 7.80 18.59 -13.45
CA PHE A 309 6.83 18.69 -14.55
C PHE A 309 5.38 18.47 -14.10
N MET A 310 5.15 17.85 -12.94
CA MET A 310 3.82 17.62 -12.37
C MET A 310 3.34 18.76 -11.46
N ARG A 311 4.19 19.75 -11.15
CA ARG A 311 3.94 20.74 -10.09
C ARG A 311 2.63 21.48 -10.24
N GLU A 312 2.31 21.96 -11.43
CA GLU A 312 1.08 22.73 -11.69
C GLU A 312 -0.16 21.85 -11.49
N LEU A 313 -0.17 20.67 -12.07
CA LEU A 313 -1.28 19.72 -11.90
C LEU A 313 -1.49 19.38 -10.42
N ILE A 314 -0.43 19.09 -9.69
CA ILE A 314 -0.52 18.75 -8.28
C ILE A 314 -0.97 19.93 -7.42
N ALA A 315 -0.54 21.17 -7.75
CA ALA A 315 -1.02 22.36 -7.07
C ALA A 315 -2.53 22.55 -7.27
N ASP A 316 -3.05 22.30 -8.48
CA ASP A 316 -4.48 22.37 -8.76
C ASP A 316 -5.25 21.27 -8.02
N MET A 317 -4.74 20.02 -8.00
CA MET A 317 -5.36 18.92 -7.25
C MET A 317 -5.45 19.22 -5.74
N THR A 318 -4.46 19.91 -5.19
CA THR A 318 -4.38 20.23 -3.76
C THR A 318 -4.81 21.67 -3.44
N HIS A 319 -5.64 22.27 -4.30
CA HIS A 319 -6.15 23.64 -4.08
C HIS A 319 -7.06 23.67 -2.84
N ASP A 320 -6.95 24.72 -2.02
CA ASP A 320 -7.74 24.89 -0.78
C ASP A 320 -9.24 24.97 -1.05
N ASP A 321 -9.64 25.59 -2.17
CA ASP A 321 -11.03 25.61 -2.62
C ASP A 321 -11.35 24.36 -3.43
N PRO A 322 -12.21 23.45 -2.93
CA PRO A 322 -12.53 22.19 -3.61
C PRO A 322 -13.22 22.39 -4.98
N SER A 323 -13.83 23.56 -5.22
CA SER A 323 -14.49 23.86 -6.49
C SER A 323 -13.49 24.16 -7.62
N LYS A 324 -12.23 24.45 -7.28
CA LYS A 324 -11.15 24.73 -8.22
C LYS A 324 -10.29 23.49 -8.52
N ARG A 325 -10.50 22.41 -7.77
CA ARG A 325 -9.81 21.15 -8.04
C ARG A 325 -10.36 20.50 -9.30
N PRO A 326 -9.48 19.97 -10.17
CA PRO A 326 -9.93 19.22 -11.34
C PRO A 326 -10.66 17.93 -10.92
N THR A 327 -11.53 17.43 -11.78
CA THR A 327 -12.05 16.06 -11.68
C THR A 327 -10.96 15.05 -12.03
N MET A 328 -11.13 13.78 -11.65
CA MET A 328 -10.15 12.75 -12.05
C MET A 328 -10.10 12.52 -13.55
N ASP A 329 -11.18 12.77 -14.29
CA ASP A 329 -11.16 12.74 -15.76
C ASP A 329 -10.22 13.81 -16.32
N GLU A 330 -10.29 15.02 -15.80
CA GLU A 330 -9.39 16.13 -16.18
C GLU A 330 -7.94 15.86 -15.74
N VAL A 331 -7.73 15.27 -14.54
CA VAL A 331 -6.39 14.90 -14.06
C VAL A 331 -5.73 13.91 -15.01
N VAL A 332 -6.43 12.83 -15.41
CA VAL A 332 -5.89 11.81 -16.31
C VAL A 332 -5.53 12.42 -17.65
N VAL A 333 -6.43 13.19 -18.26
CA VAL A 333 -6.19 13.85 -19.56
C VAL A 333 -4.98 14.78 -19.49
N ARG A 334 -4.94 15.68 -18.49
CA ARG A 334 -3.82 16.62 -18.30
C ARG A 334 -2.49 15.91 -18.04
N PHE A 335 -2.51 14.83 -17.24
CA PHE A 335 -1.30 14.08 -16.96
C PHE A 335 -0.78 13.32 -18.18
N GLU A 336 -1.67 12.78 -19.03
CA GLU A 336 -1.29 12.20 -20.31
C GLU A 336 -0.63 13.22 -21.23
N GLU A 337 -1.21 14.44 -21.33
CA GLU A 337 -0.62 15.53 -22.12
C GLU A 337 0.78 15.90 -21.60
N ILE A 338 0.92 16.13 -20.30
CA ILE A 338 2.22 16.40 -19.66
C ILE A 338 3.21 15.27 -19.97
N SER A 339 2.79 14.02 -19.86
CA SER A 339 3.65 12.85 -20.09
C SER A 339 4.13 12.76 -21.54
N LYS A 340 3.30 13.13 -22.51
CA LYS A 340 3.65 13.19 -23.95
C LYS A 340 4.68 14.25 -24.28
N THR A 341 4.78 15.35 -23.48
CA THR A 341 5.82 16.39 -23.68
C THR A 341 7.20 15.96 -23.18
N LEU A 342 7.27 14.91 -22.36
CA LEU A 342 8.53 14.45 -21.78
C LEU A 342 9.40 13.75 -22.85
N SER A 343 10.58 14.29 -23.09
CA SER A 343 11.53 13.65 -24.00
C SER A 343 11.93 12.27 -23.48
N TRP A 344 12.30 11.40 -24.41
CA TRP A 344 12.78 10.05 -24.07
C TRP A 344 13.95 10.06 -23.07
N TRP A 345 14.87 11.04 -23.17
CA TRP A 345 15.97 11.24 -22.23
C TRP A 345 15.48 11.67 -20.84
N LYS A 346 14.45 12.53 -20.81
CA LYS A 346 13.84 12.97 -19.56
C LYS A 346 13.21 11.79 -18.81
N LEU A 347 12.49 10.94 -19.52
CA LEU A 347 11.87 9.74 -18.92
C LEU A 347 12.91 8.79 -18.31
N ARG A 348 14.12 8.69 -18.90
CA ARG A 348 15.21 7.87 -18.38
C ARG A 348 16.08 8.57 -17.36
N SER A 349 15.85 9.84 -17.10
CA SER A 349 16.64 10.57 -16.11
C SER A 349 16.40 10.06 -14.69
N ARG A 350 17.46 10.11 -13.88
CA ARG A 350 17.45 9.61 -12.51
C ARG A 350 16.54 10.43 -11.61
N VAL A 351 15.68 9.76 -10.86
CA VAL A 351 14.97 10.33 -9.70
C VAL A 351 15.84 10.15 -8.46
N SER A 352 16.07 11.20 -7.72
CA SER A 352 16.85 11.17 -6.48
C SER A 352 16.37 12.23 -5.50
N ASP A 353 16.61 12.00 -4.24
CA ASP A 353 16.35 12.94 -3.17
C ASP A 353 17.16 14.25 -3.38
N LYS A 354 16.55 15.40 -3.19
CA LYS A 354 17.23 16.70 -3.33
C LYS A 354 18.27 16.97 -2.24
N ARG A 355 18.18 16.31 -1.07
CA ARG A 355 19.23 16.36 -0.04
C ARG A 355 20.55 15.74 -0.52
N PHE A 356 20.47 14.79 -1.45
CA PHE A 356 21.68 14.15 -1.97
C PHE A 356 22.54 15.20 -2.66
N PRO A 357 23.82 15.41 -2.25
CA PRO A 357 24.68 16.46 -2.81
C PRO A 357 24.75 16.38 -4.32
N LEU A 358 24.68 17.53 -5.00
CA LEU A 358 24.75 17.58 -6.47
C LEU A 358 26.02 16.94 -7.03
N LEU A 359 27.13 17.07 -6.32
CA LEU A 359 28.39 16.44 -6.70
C LEU A 359 28.25 14.91 -6.73
N LEU A 360 27.72 14.31 -5.68
CA LEU A 360 27.46 12.88 -5.62
C LEU A 360 26.44 12.44 -6.65
N HIS A 361 25.38 13.25 -6.87
CA HIS A 361 24.41 12.98 -7.93
C HIS A 361 25.08 12.89 -9.30
N ARG A 362 26.03 13.78 -9.60
CA ARG A 362 26.82 13.78 -10.84
C ARG A 362 27.77 12.58 -10.92
N LEU A 363 28.41 12.19 -9.82
CA LEU A 363 29.29 11.02 -9.76
C LEU A 363 28.57 9.70 -9.99
N TYR A 364 27.31 9.59 -9.53
CA TYR A 364 26.48 8.39 -9.80
C TYR A 364 25.81 8.40 -11.18
N SER A 365 25.84 9.54 -11.89
CA SER A 365 25.22 9.67 -13.22
C SER A 365 25.76 8.68 -14.25
N PRO A 366 27.09 8.43 -14.37
CA PRO A 366 27.64 7.46 -15.31
C PRO A 366 27.14 6.02 -15.06
N ILE A 367 27.04 5.62 -13.78
CA ILE A 367 26.52 4.31 -13.41
C ILE A 367 25.06 4.19 -13.84
N HIS A 368 24.24 5.20 -13.52
CA HIS A 368 22.86 5.24 -13.95
C HIS A 368 22.74 5.19 -15.49
N CYS A 369 23.54 5.97 -16.22
CA CYS A 369 23.57 5.96 -17.69
C CYS A 369 23.94 4.58 -18.25
N SER A 370 24.91 3.89 -17.67
CA SER A 370 25.30 2.55 -18.09
C SER A 370 24.16 1.54 -17.88
N VAL A 371 23.44 1.62 -16.75
CA VAL A 371 22.25 0.80 -16.49
C VAL A 371 21.16 1.11 -17.51
N GLN A 372 20.88 2.41 -17.78
CA GLN A 372 19.87 2.78 -18.77
C GLN A 372 20.26 2.35 -20.18
N LEU A 373 21.55 2.43 -20.56
CA LEU A 373 22.02 1.90 -21.84
C LEU A 373 21.76 0.39 -21.95
N SER A 374 22.03 -0.36 -20.90
CA SER A 374 21.68 -1.80 -20.86
C SER A 374 20.18 -2.04 -21.05
N HIS A 375 19.32 -1.21 -20.45
CA HIS A 375 17.88 -1.31 -20.65
C HIS A 375 17.45 -0.98 -22.09
N ILE A 376 18.11 -0.01 -22.72
CA ILE A 376 17.89 0.35 -24.14
C ILE A 376 18.26 -0.82 -25.04
N LEU A 377 19.44 -1.39 -24.84
CA LEU A 377 19.93 -2.54 -25.60
C LEU A 377 18.99 -3.75 -25.46
N ARG A 378 18.31 -3.87 -24.33
CA ARG A 378 17.27 -4.89 -24.09
C ARG A 378 15.89 -4.48 -24.59
N LEU A 379 15.76 -3.41 -25.36
CA LEU A 379 14.51 -2.88 -25.90
C LEU A 379 13.44 -2.58 -24.81
N LYS A 380 13.86 -2.20 -23.60
CA LYS A 380 12.92 -1.85 -22.53
C LYS A 380 12.40 -0.43 -22.71
N ARG A 381 11.10 -0.27 -22.48
CA ARG A 381 10.43 1.04 -22.58
C ARG A 381 10.96 2.00 -21.51
N ALA A 382 10.94 3.30 -21.81
CA ALA A 382 11.30 4.34 -20.85
C ALA A 382 10.24 4.48 -19.74
N ILE A 383 8.96 4.37 -20.11
CA ILE A 383 7.86 4.19 -19.18
C ILE A 383 7.61 2.68 -19.10
N PRO A 384 7.76 2.06 -17.92
CA PRO A 384 7.41 0.66 -17.73
C PRO A 384 5.92 0.46 -18.08
N LYS A 385 5.57 -0.68 -18.59
CA LYS A 385 4.17 -1.02 -18.82
C LYS A 385 3.92 -2.42 -18.26
N HIS A 386 3.08 -2.49 -17.25
CA HIS A 386 2.62 -3.76 -16.72
C HIS A 386 1.83 -4.50 -17.81
N THR A 387 2.17 -5.76 -18.02
CA THR A 387 1.40 -6.67 -18.87
C THR A 387 0.81 -7.71 -17.94
N PRO A 388 -0.52 -7.80 -17.81
CA PRO A 388 -1.12 -8.82 -16.97
C PRO A 388 -0.63 -10.21 -17.39
N PRO A 389 -0.41 -11.13 -16.44
CA PRO A 389 -0.07 -12.50 -16.77
C PRO A 389 -1.18 -13.10 -17.64
N LYS A 390 -0.78 -13.87 -18.66
CA LYS A 390 -1.71 -14.47 -19.64
C LYS A 390 -2.71 -15.45 -19.03
N ASP A 391 -2.48 -15.92 -17.80
CA ASP A 391 -3.26 -16.94 -17.09
C ASP A 391 -3.52 -16.56 -15.63
N SER A 392 -4.26 -15.48 -15.38
CA SER A 392 -4.84 -15.22 -14.06
C SER A 392 -6.32 -15.64 -13.99
N ALA A 393 -6.68 -16.73 -14.66
CA ALA A 393 -7.91 -17.41 -14.32
C ALA A 393 -7.72 -18.05 -12.94
N LEU A 394 -8.38 -17.49 -11.93
CA LEU A 394 -8.58 -18.18 -10.67
C LEU A 394 -9.32 -19.49 -10.99
N PRO A 395 -8.98 -20.62 -10.36
CA PRO A 395 -9.84 -21.79 -10.42
C PRO A 395 -11.24 -21.36 -9.96
N SER A 396 -12.21 -21.71 -10.80
CA SER A 396 -13.65 -21.55 -10.55
C SER A 396 -14.09 -22.26 -9.29
#